data_be81692491b0b45ac334e98c2365ba06
#
_entry.id   be81692491b0b45ac334e98c2365ba06
#
_cell.length_a   1.000
_cell.length_b   1.000
_cell.length_c   1.000
_cell.angle_alpha   90.00
_cell.angle_beta   90.00
_cell.angle_gamma   90.00
#
_symmetry.space_group_name_H-M   'P 1'
#
loop_
_entity.id
_entity.type
_entity.pdbx_description
1 polymer ?
#
loop_
_entity_poly.entity_id
_entity_poly.type
_entity_poly.pdbx_seq_one_letter_code
_entity_poly.pdbx_strand_id
1 'polypeptide(L)'
;MKAKNKSWEQKLIDSFKEVKSKDIKADSDNNFNCRSKTKADVQYTDLKGIDWFIEAKSFNSPDKHNGFHKIFGELLKMTKFAEKFENAHFGILIDDENFLQNHLESCSKGKLHAFGKIFDDKITVFIFSNGKLKEQSWESFIQKINH
;
A
#
# COMPACT_ATOMS: atom_id res chain seq x y z
N MET A 1 6.26 -16.93 -28.57
CA MET A 1 6.58 -15.69 -27.84
C MET A 1 6.79 -15.99 -26.36
N LYS A 2 7.92 -15.62 -25.84
CA LYS A 2 8.19 -15.85 -24.41
C LYS A 2 7.39 -14.86 -23.58
N ALA A 3 6.64 -15.35 -22.58
CA ALA A 3 6.03 -14.49 -21.60
C ALA A 3 7.13 -13.82 -20.78
N LYS A 4 7.01 -12.52 -20.58
CA LYS A 4 7.93 -11.81 -19.70
C LYS A 4 7.70 -12.24 -18.26
N ASN A 5 8.78 -12.52 -17.53
CA ASN A 5 8.66 -12.77 -16.12
C ASN A 5 8.17 -11.49 -15.43
N LYS A 6 7.11 -11.60 -14.64
CA LYS A 6 6.62 -10.47 -13.86
C LYS A 6 7.61 -10.15 -12.74
N SER A 7 7.75 -8.87 -12.42
CA SER A 7 8.51 -8.44 -11.26
C SER A 7 7.84 -8.96 -9.96
N TRP A 8 8.60 -9.02 -8.89
CA TRP A 8 8.06 -9.36 -7.57
C TRP A 8 6.92 -8.42 -7.19
N GLU A 9 7.09 -7.13 -7.48
CA GLU A 9 6.07 -6.12 -7.19
C GLU A 9 4.79 -6.37 -7.98
N GLN A 10 4.90 -6.71 -9.27
CA GLN A 10 3.73 -7.00 -10.10
C GLN A 10 3.01 -8.26 -9.62
N LYS A 11 3.76 -9.28 -9.20
CA LYS A 11 3.16 -10.49 -8.61
C LYS A 11 2.39 -10.17 -7.34
N LEU A 12 2.93 -9.29 -6.51
CA LEU A 12 2.29 -8.84 -5.29
C LEU A 12 0.99 -8.10 -5.59
N ILE A 13 1.01 -7.19 -6.56
CA ILE A 13 -0.16 -6.44 -6.99
C ILE A 13 -1.24 -7.41 -7.52
N ASP A 14 -0.85 -8.36 -8.36
CA ASP A 14 -1.79 -9.33 -8.93
C ASP A 14 -2.45 -10.19 -7.84
N SER A 15 -1.67 -10.60 -6.84
CA SER A 15 -2.20 -11.37 -5.71
C SER A 15 -3.19 -10.56 -4.88
N PHE A 16 -2.90 -9.30 -4.65
CA PHE A 16 -3.79 -8.38 -3.95
C PHE A 16 -5.11 -8.22 -4.71
N LYS A 17 -5.04 -7.99 -6.02
CA LYS A 17 -6.24 -7.85 -6.86
C LYS A 17 -7.13 -9.07 -6.80
N GLU A 18 -6.53 -10.25 -6.84
CA GLU A 18 -7.28 -11.50 -6.78
C GLU A 18 -8.08 -11.60 -5.48
N VAL A 19 -7.45 -11.29 -4.35
CA VAL A 19 -8.12 -11.31 -3.05
C VAL A 19 -9.22 -10.24 -2.99
N LYS A 20 -8.97 -9.05 -3.50
CA LYS A 20 -9.86 -7.90 -3.38
C LYS A 20 -10.92 -7.79 -4.47
N SER A 21 -10.90 -8.67 -5.45
CA SER A 21 -11.85 -8.61 -6.58
C SER A 21 -13.32 -8.60 -6.15
N LYS A 22 -13.64 -9.21 -5.00
CA LYS A 22 -15.00 -9.26 -4.46
C LYS A 22 -15.42 -7.98 -3.74
N ASP A 23 -14.48 -7.13 -3.38
CA ASP A 23 -14.73 -5.92 -2.61
C ASP A 23 -14.88 -4.68 -3.47
N ILE A 24 -14.80 -4.80 -4.77
CA ILE A 24 -14.85 -3.67 -5.69
C ILE A 24 -16.28 -3.31 -6.01
N LYS A 25 -16.59 -2.02 -5.90
CA LYS A 25 -17.91 -1.50 -6.27
C LYS A 25 -18.07 -1.54 -7.80
N ALA A 26 -19.13 -2.20 -8.28
CA ALA A 26 -19.32 -2.50 -9.71
C ALA A 26 -19.44 -1.26 -10.59
N ASP A 27 -20.05 -0.19 -10.09
CA ASP A 27 -20.34 1.02 -10.88
C ASP A 27 -19.26 2.10 -10.75
N SER A 28 -18.19 1.81 -10.04
CA SER A 28 -17.13 2.79 -9.87
C SER A 28 -16.11 2.68 -10.99
N ASP A 29 -15.42 3.77 -11.24
CA ASP A 29 -14.35 3.83 -12.22
C ASP A 29 -13.10 3.15 -11.65
N ASN A 30 -13.23 1.86 -11.39
CA ASN A 30 -12.18 1.07 -10.78
C ASN A 30 -11.09 0.74 -11.75
N ASN A 31 -9.90 1.09 -11.39
CA ASN A 31 -8.77 0.80 -12.23
C ASN A 31 -7.59 0.39 -11.37
N PHE A 32 -7.44 -0.93 -11.21
CA PHE A 32 -6.33 -1.49 -10.47
C PHE A 32 -4.95 -1.13 -11.05
N ASN A 33 -4.92 -0.61 -12.29
CA ASN A 33 -3.67 -0.32 -12.98
C ASN A 33 -3.52 1.15 -13.38
N CYS A 34 -4.09 2.07 -12.63
CA CYS A 34 -4.22 3.44 -13.06
C CYS A 34 -2.98 4.32 -12.75
N ARG A 35 -1.79 3.82 -13.04
CA ARG A 35 -0.54 4.53 -12.73
C ARG A 35 -0.42 5.90 -13.39
N SER A 36 -0.83 6.00 -14.64
CA SER A 36 -0.68 7.24 -15.41
C SER A 36 -1.57 8.37 -14.92
N LYS A 37 -2.75 8.03 -14.38
CA LYS A 37 -3.74 9.02 -13.94
C LYS A 37 -3.62 9.37 -12.45
N THR A 38 -3.34 8.39 -11.61
CA THR A 38 -3.43 8.53 -10.16
C THR A 38 -2.08 8.53 -9.47
N LYS A 39 -1.05 8.04 -10.15
CA LYS A 39 0.27 7.76 -9.58
C LYS A 39 0.26 6.69 -8.51
N ALA A 40 -0.88 6.05 -8.25
CA ALA A 40 -0.97 4.91 -7.36
C ALA A 40 -0.74 3.61 -8.12
N ASP A 41 -0.13 2.62 -7.47
CA ASP A 41 0.02 1.28 -8.07
C ASP A 41 -1.31 0.57 -8.16
N VAL A 42 -2.19 0.79 -7.18
CA VAL A 42 -3.53 0.21 -7.13
C VAL A 42 -4.51 1.29 -6.69
N GLN A 43 -5.61 1.42 -7.42
CA GLN A 43 -6.70 2.31 -7.04
C GLN A 43 -8.04 1.62 -7.29
N TYR A 44 -8.93 1.69 -6.32
CA TYR A 44 -10.30 1.19 -6.47
C TYR A 44 -11.21 1.77 -5.41
N THR A 45 -12.53 1.70 -5.67
CA THR A 45 -13.54 2.02 -4.67
C THR A 45 -14.12 0.70 -4.15
N ASP A 46 -14.13 0.53 -2.82
CA ASP A 46 -14.65 -0.70 -2.23
C ASP A 46 -16.17 -0.64 -2.06
N LEU A 47 -16.77 -1.73 -1.57
CA LEU A 47 -18.22 -1.83 -1.40
C LEU A 47 -18.77 -0.86 -0.36
N LYS A 48 -17.92 -0.33 0.51
CA LYS A 48 -18.30 0.66 1.53
C LYS A 48 -18.20 2.09 1.02
N GLY A 49 -17.74 2.28 -0.22
CA GLY A 49 -17.54 3.59 -0.80
C GLY A 49 -16.22 4.25 -0.45
N ILE A 50 -15.27 3.50 0.07
CA ILE A 50 -13.94 4.01 0.36
C ILE A 50 -13.09 3.95 -0.91
N ASP A 51 -12.43 5.06 -1.21
CA ASP A 51 -11.54 5.18 -2.36
C ASP A 51 -10.11 4.89 -1.92
N TRP A 52 -9.57 3.77 -2.36
CA TRP A 52 -8.25 3.30 -1.95
C TRP A 52 -7.17 3.72 -2.93
N PHE A 53 -6.07 4.23 -2.38
CA PHE A 53 -4.86 4.59 -3.11
C PHE A 53 -3.71 3.84 -2.47
N ILE A 54 -3.17 2.85 -3.18
CA ILE A 54 -2.23 1.88 -2.60
C ILE A 54 -0.91 1.89 -3.36
N GLU A 55 0.17 1.97 -2.61
CA GLU A 55 1.52 1.83 -3.12
C GLU A 55 2.05 0.44 -2.75
N ALA A 56 2.53 -0.30 -3.74
CA ALA A 56 3.04 -1.65 -3.55
C ALA A 56 4.56 -1.68 -3.66
N LYS A 57 5.19 -2.38 -2.73
CA LYS A 57 6.63 -2.65 -2.78
C LYS A 57 6.93 -4.06 -2.32
N SER A 58 7.67 -4.80 -3.14
CA SER A 58 8.18 -6.11 -2.77
C SER A 58 9.56 -5.96 -2.14
N PHE A 59 9.76 -6.64 -1.02
CA PHE A 59 11.06 -6.70 -0.35
C PHE A 59 11.81 -7.99 -0.69
N ASN A 60 11.35 -8.71 -1.71
CA ASN A 60 12.04 -9.86 -2.29
C ASN A 60 12.95 -9.47 -3.43
N SER A 61 12.92 -8.21 -3.84
CA SER A 61 13.76 -7.73 -4.94
C SER A 61 15.15 -7.35 -4.43
N PRO A 62 16.19 -7.37 -5.29
CA PRO A 62 17.52 -6.89 -4.89
C PRO A 62 17.55 -5.42 -4.47
N ASP A 63 16.58 -4.65 -4.92
CA ASP A 63 16.49 -3.20 -4.66
C ASP A 63 15.59 -2.87 -3.45
N LYS A 64 15.43 -3.81 -2.52
CA LYS A 64 14.46 -3.69 -1.43
C LYS A 64 14.67 -2.47 -0.53
N HIS A 65 15.91 -2.04 -0.31
CA HIS A 65 16.18 -0.86 0.53
C HIS A 65 15.69 0.43 -0.12
N ASN A 66 15.90 0.58 -1.42
CA ASN A 66 15.33 1.72 -2.16
C ASN A 66 13.80 1.65 -2.18
N GLY A 67 13.25 0.45 -2.27
CA GLY A 67 11.80 0.24 -2.18
C GLY A 67 11.23 0.79 -0.88
N PHE A 68 11.91 0.56 0.23
CA PHE A 68 11.49 1.10 1.53
C PHE A 68 11.38 2.64 1.48
N HIS A 69 12.41 3.31 0.98
CA HIS A 69 12.40 4.77 0.90
C HIS A 69 11.33 5.29 -0.06
N LYS A 70 11.11 4.60 -1.18
CA LYS A 70 10.14 5.02 -2.19
C LYS A 70 8.70 4.95 -1.71
N ILE A 71 8.35 4.01 -0.84
CA ILE A 71 6.97 3.87 -0.35
C ILE A 71 6.44 5.20 0.18
N PHE A 72 7.19 5.83 1.05
CA PHE A 72 6.74 7.04 1.75
C PHE A 72 6.67 8.24 0.81
N GLY A 73 7.62 8.36 -0.09
CA GLY A 73 7.60 9.41 -1.10
C GLY A 73 6.43 9.26 -2.06
N GLU A 74 6.14 8.04 -2.49
CA GLU A 74 5.03 7.78 -3.40
C GLU A 74 3.68 8.03 -2.74
N LEU A 75 3.53 7.67 -1.45
CA LEU A 75 2.31 8.00 -0.71
C LEU A 75 2.05 9.50 -0.69
N LEU A 76 3.08 10.29 -0.40
CA LEU A 76 2.94 11.75 -0.39
C LEU A 76 2.55 12.30 -1.77
N LYS A 77 3.08 11.72 -2.83
CA LYS A 77 2.74 12.14 -4.20
C LYS A 77 1.29 11.89 -4.58
N MET A 78 0.64 10.92 -3.95
CA MET A 78 -0.76 10.61 -4.24
C MET A 78 -1.74 11.58 -3.59
N THR A 79 -1.31 12.31 -2.57
CA THR A 79 -2.23 13.08 -1.72
C THR A 79 -2.99 14.17 -2.47
N LYS A 80 -2.34 14.87 -3.39
CA LYS A 80 -3.00 15.92 -4.15
C LYS A 80 -4.12 15.38 -5.02
N PHE A 81 -3.88 14.28 -5.70
CA PHE A 81 -4.90 13.63 -6.53
C PHE A 81 -6.05 13.12 -5.65
N ALA A 82 -5.72 12.56 -4.51
CA ALA A 82 -6.70 11.99 -3.58
C ALA A 82 -7.64 13.03 -2.97
N GLU A 83 -7.26 14.31 -2.95
CA GLU A 83 -8.12 15.39 -2.46
C GLU A 83 -9.45 15.50 -3.21
N LYS A 84 -9.51 14.98 -4.43
CA LYS A 84 -10.74 14.97 -5.24
C LYS A 84 -11.78 13.96 -4.73
N PHE A 85 -11.39 13.11 -3.81
CA PHE A 85 -12.24 12.03 -3.30
C PHE A 85 -12.55 12.29 -1.83
N GLU A 86 -13.84 12.27 -1.47
CA GLU A 86 -14.28 12.55 -0.11
C GLU A 86 -13.80 11.51 0.89
N ASN A 87 -13.63 10.28 0.44
CA ASN A 87 -13.40 9.14 1.32
C ASN A 87 -12.11 8.42 0.96
N ALA A 88 -11.06 9.18 0.71
CA ALA A 88 -9.77 8.62 0.31
C ALA A 88 -9.06 7.94 1.48
N HIS A 89 -8.63 6.70 1.28
CA HIS A 89 -7.77 5.96 2.19
C HIS A 89 -6.52 5.54 1.45
N PHE A 90 -5.44 5.39 2.18
CA PHE A 90 -4.13 5.08 1.62
C PHE A 90 -3.67 3.71 2.10
N GLY A 91 -2.96 3.01 1.25
CA GLY A 91 -2.46 1.69 1.59
C GLY A 91 -1.00 1.51 1.23
N ILE A 92 -0.33 0.74 2.05
CA ILE A 92 1.02 0.23 1.79
C ILE A 92 0.86 -1.28 1.63
N LEU A 93 1.18 -1.79 0.46
CA LEU A 93 1.10 -3.23 0.17
C LEU A 93 2.50 -3.81 0.10
N ILE A 94 2.79 -4.76 0.98
CA ILE A 94 4.11 -5.36 1.10
C ILE A 94 4.01 -6.89 1.19
N ASP A 95 5.14 -7.56 1.00
CA ASP A 95 5.24 -9.02 1.10
C ASP A 95 6.18 -9.50 2.22
N ASP A 96 6.78 -8.59 2.98
CA ASP A 96 7.67 -8.92 4.08
C ASP A 96 7.48 -7.97 5.25
N GLU A 97 6.68 -8.39 6.20
CA GLU A 97 6.35 -7.60 7.38
C GLU A 97 7.59 -7.31 8.23
N ASN A 98 8.43 -8.32 8.44
CA ASN A 98 9.61 -8.17 9.29
C ASN A 98 10.61 -7.17 8.71
N PHE A 99 10.77 -7.18 7.40
CA PHE A 99 11.67 -6.23 6.73
C PHE A 99 11.22 -4.79 7.01
N LEU A 100 9.94 -4.52 6.85
CA LEU A 100 9.40 -3.17 7.09
C LEU A 100 9.53 -2.79 8.57
N GLN A 101 9.15 -3.68 9.48
CA GLN A 101 9.25 -3.42 10.92
C GLN A 101 10.69 -3.11 11.33
N ASN A 102 11.66 -3.90 10.85
CA ASN A 102 13.06 -3.70 11.18
C ASN A 102 13.59 -2.34 10.70
N HIS A 103 13.16 -1.89 9.54
CA HIS A 103 13.55 -0.58 9.03
C HIS A 103 12.92 0.55 9.83
N LEU A 104 11.68 0.37 10.27
CA LEU A 104 10.99 1.38 11.06
C LEU A 104 11.52 1.49 12.49
N GLU A 105 12.22 0.48 12.99
CA GLU A 105 12.86 0.54 14.31
C GLU A 105 13.85 1.69 14.44
N SER A 106 14.47 2.09 13.34
CA SER A 106 15.41 3.21 13.33
C SER A 106 14.72 4.58 13.31
N CYS A 107 13.42 4.61 13.14
CA CYS A 107 12.65 5.85 13.10
C CYS A 107 12.13 6.22 14.48
N SER A 108 12.03 7.53 14.75
CA SER A 108 11.43 8.01 15.98
C SER A 108 9.97 7.56 16.08
N LYS A 109 9.58 7.01 17.22
CA LYS A 109 8.20 6.56 17.46
C LYS A 109 7.22 7.72 17.29
N GLY A 110 7.56 8.89 17.84
CA GLY A 110 6.71 10.07 17.68
C GLY A 110 6.54 10.51 16.23
N LYS A 111 7.58 10.38 15.42
CA LYS A 111 7.50 10.71 14.00
C LYS A 111 6.68 9.70 13.22
N LEU A 112 6.73 8.43 13.60
CA LEU A 112 5.88 7.42 12.98
C LEU A 112 4.39 7.68 13.26
N HIS A 113 4.05 8.09 14.49
CA HIS A 113 2.69 8.51 14.82
C HIS A 113 2.28 9.74 14.01
N ALA A 114 3.16 10.74 13.94
CA ALA A 114 2.90 11.97 13.19
C ALA A 114 2.67 11.69 11.71
N PHE A 115 3.40 10.72 11.15
CA PHE A 115 3.21 10.32 9.75
C PHE A 115 1.77 9.84 9.51
N GLY A 116 1.24 9.01 10.41
CA GLY A 116 -0.16 8.58 10.32
C GLY A 116 -1.13 9.74 10.34
N LYS A 117 -0.86 10.75 11.16
CA LYS A 117 -1.72 11.93 11.29
C LYS A 117 -1.74 12.79 10.02
N ILE A 118 -0.66 12.80 9.24
CA ILE A 118 -0.63 13.50 7.96
C ILE A 118 -1.75 13.00 7.05
N PHE A 119 -2.09 11.71 7.16
CA PHE A 119 -3.13 11.06 6.36
C PHE A 119 -4.43 10.88 7.15
N ASP A 120 -4.66 11.66 8.20
CA ASP A 120 -5.86 11.58 9.05
C ASP A 120 -6.09 10.18 9.61
N ASP A 121 -5.02 9.45 9.90
CA ASP A 121 -5.03 8.06 10.35
C ASP A 121 -5.68 7.10 9.35
N LYS A 122 -5.72 7.47 8.08
CA LYS A 122 -6.34 6.66 7.02
C LYS A 122 -5.29 5.91 6.19
N ILE A 123 -4.30 5.34 6.86
CA ILE A 123 -3.30 4.46 6.24
C ILE A 123 -3.50 3.04 6.75
N THR A 124 -3.58 2.10 5.83
CA THR A 124 -3.64 0.66 6.12
C THR A 124 -2.40 -0.02 5.56
N VAL A 125 -1.81 -0.91 6.33
CA VAL A 125 -0.72 -1.76 5.87
C VAL A 125 -1.31 -3.10 5.47
N PHE A 126 -1.16 -3.43 4.19
CA PHE A 126 -1.59 -4.70 3.60
C PHE A 126 -0.37 -5.59 3.45
N ILE A 127 -0.41 -6.77 4.02
CA ILE A 127 0.70 -7.72 3.97
C ILE A 127 0.21 -9.00 3.32
N PHE A 128 0.77 -9.32 2.16
CA PHE A 128 0.47 -10.57 1.47
C PHE A 128 1.66 -11.51 1.61
N SER A 129 1.45 -12.60 2.35
CA SER A 129 2.45 -13.64 2.50
C SER A 129 1.78 -14.99 2.72
N ASN A 130 2.44 -16.05 2.25
CA ASN A 130 1.94 -17.42 2.39
C ASN A 130 0.50 -17.58 1.86
N GLY A 131 0.19 -16.90 0.77
CA GLY A 131 -1.13 -16.99 0.14
C GLY A 131 -2.25 -16.26 0.87
N LYS A 132 -1.93 -15.48 1.90
CA LYS A 132 -2.92 -14.76 2.70
C LYS A 132 -2.65 -13.27 2.75
N LEU A 133 -3.72 -12.49 2.72
CA LEU A 133 -3.66 -11.04 2.88
C LEU A 133 -4.06 -10.68 4.31
N LYS A 134 -3.18 -9.92 4.98
CA LYS A 134 -3.42 -9.37 6.31
C LYS A 134 -3.52 -7.87 6.20
N GLU A 135 -4.45 -7.27 6.95
CA GLU A 135 -4.68 -5.82 6.94
C GLU A 135 -4.55 -5.29 8.36
N GLN A 136 -3.81 -4.19 8.51
CA GLN A 136 -3.63 -3.54 9.79
C GLN A 136 -3.65 -2.03 9.59
N SER A 137 -4.24 -1.29 10.52
CA SER A 137 -4.07 0.16 10.51
C SER A 137 -2.60 0.49 10.73
N TRP A 138 -2.19 1.65 10.24
CA TRP A 138 -0.82 2.15 10.47
C TRP A 138 -0.50 2.17 11.97
N GLU A 139 -1.43 2.67 12.77
CA GLU A 139 -1.26 2.77 14.22
C GLU A 139 -1.01 1.41 14.87
N SER A 140 -1.82 0.40 14.52
CA SER A 140 -1.63 -0.95 15.02
C SER A 140 -0.29 -1.55 14.58
N PHE A 141 0.10 -1.26 13.35
CA PHE A 141 1.35 -1.77 12.80
C PHE A 141 2.57 -1.21 13.55
N ILE A 142 2.59 0.11 13.77
CA ILE A 142 3.74 0.74 14.44
C ILE A 142 3.83 0.40 15.92
N GLN A 143 2.72 0.07 16.58
CA GLN A 143 2.74 -0.36 17.97
C GLN A 143 3.51 -1.66 18.19
N LYS A 144 3.65 -2.48 17.16
CA LYS A 144 4.39 -3.75 17.23
C LYS A 144 5.90 -3.56 17.09
N ILE A 145 6.34 -2.37 16.77
CA ILE A 145 7.75 -2.08 16.51
C ILE A 145 8.47 -1.86 17.84
N ASN A 146 9.58 -2.54 18.01
CA ASN A 146 10.42 -2.40 19.19
C ASN A 146 11.30 -1.16 19.06
N HIS A 147 11.12 -0.22 19.97
CA HIS A 147 11.93 0.99 20.03
C HIS A 147 12.81 1.05 21.26
#